data_0864f6f14c5bd84cc82fcba399752241
#
_entry.id   0864f6f14c5bd84cc82fcba399752241
#
_cell.length_a   1.000
_cell.length_b   1.000
_cell.length_c   1.000
_cell.angle_alpha   90.00
_cell.angle_beta   90.00
_cell.angle_gamma   90.00
#
_symmetry.space_group_name_H-M   'P 1'
#
loop_
_entity.id
_entity.type
_entity.pdbx_description
1 polymer ?
#
loop_
_entity_poly.entity_id
_entity_poly.type
_entity_poly.pdbx_seq_one_letter_code
_entity_poly.pdbx_strand_id
1 'polypeptide(L)'
;MKLRVATWVAFAAGASVFGGIVTAQQQAGTAPQAARVDYSTRQASQVTYLKVSNPGEDDKIGIGDPLVGVTLAMSDDGRTIAVSTPHEDSTATGVNGKQDDESAWDSGAAYVLVKTGDSWTQQAYLKASNTQTSDKFGFAVALSGDGNTVAVSATLEDSNARGINGNQQDNSAESSGAVYVFVRTGAAWTQQAYIKASNAEAGDQFGWSVALNHDGSTLAVGAQSEASAASGINGNQADNEAADAGATYVFVRRGAVWTQQAYIKASNAQGGDRFGFCAALSGDGNTLAVCGYDEDGSATGINGPQNNNAGGSGAAYVFVRRGTAWSQEAYVKPSNTTPNEAFGSALALSADGNTLAVSAADEDNLSRGIDGDQSSVPVNEGSAGAVYVYGRSNGVWMQQAYVKSFNIGPIDLFGIRLALSRDGSVLAAGAPGQSGAGQGVNPYPHDLTVHESGAVYVFTRTAGKWSQHAYLKAPNSEEYDQFGGGVALSGDGATLVGSSNGEDGGSKGAAGDQHDNSLRDSGALFVF
;
A
#
# COMPACT_ATOMS: atom_id res chain seq x y z
N MET A 1 59.50 48.40 27.92
CA MET A 1 60.59 47.73 28.61
C MET A 1 60.63 46.32 28.06
N LYS A 2 61.34 46.05 26.96
CA LYS A 2 62.66 45.37 26.84
C LYS A 2 62.67 44.10 27.74
N LEU A 3 62.81 42.82 27.24
CA LEU A 3 63.91 42.22 26.46
C LEU A 3 63.44 40.82 26.05
N ARG A 4 63.56 40.34 24.79
CA ARG A 4 64.60 39.63 24.10
C ARG A 4 65.12 38.35 24.80
N VAL A 5 64.97 37.24 24.12
CA VAL A 5 65.92 36.41 23.25
C VAL A 5 66.47 35.21 24.03
N ALA A 6 66.35 34.00 23.52
CA ALA A 6 67.39 33.32 22.74
C ALA A 6 67.01 31.87 22.37
N THR A 7 67.28 31.57 21.15
CA THR A 7 67.42 30.30 20.45
C THR A 7 68.48 29.39 21.01
N TRP A 8 68.27 28.07 21.05
CA TRP A 8 69.40 27.07 20.84
C TRP A 8 68.88 25.89 20.02
N VAL A 9 69.59 25.65 18.91
CA VAL A 9 69.50 24.52 18.00
C VAL A 9 70.47 23.44 18.54
N ALA A 10 69.99 22.20 18.54
CA ALA A 10 70.90 21.06 18.59
C ALA A 10 70.42 19.97 17.63
N PHE A 11 71.27 19.71 16.63
CA PHE A 11 71.19 18.56 15.72
C PHE A 11 71.63 17.29 16.45
N ALA A 12 70.80 16.20 16.29
CA ALA A 12 71.36 14.84 16.35
C ALA A 12 70.58 13.98 15.36
N ALA A 13 71.31 13.36 14.47
CA ALA A 13 70.87 12.44 13.43
C ALA A 13 70.68 11.04 14.01
N GLY A 14 69.72 10.31 13.41
CA GLY A 14 69.79 8.85 13.48
C GLY A 14 68.52 8.09 13.41
N ALA A 15 68.35 7.38 12.29
CA ALA A 15 67.55 6.14 12.07
C ALA A 15 66.06 6.26 11.77
N SER A 16 65.78 6.24 10.49
CA SER A 16 64.48 5.89 9.88
C SER A 16 64.08 4.45 10.18
N VAL A 17 62.92 4.29 10.85
CA VAL A 17 62.15 3.06 10.79
C VAL A 17 60.80 3.41 10.12
N PHE A 18 60.64 2.99 8.88
CA PHE A 18 59.37 3.02 8.17
C PHE A 18 58.44 1.99 8.81
N GLY A 19 57.56 2.44 9.68
CA GLY A 19 56.36 1.71 10.12
C GLY A 19 55.19 2.13 9.23
N GLY A 20 54.88 1.36 8.21
CA GLY A 20 53.70 1.57 7.37
C GLY A 20 52.43 1.38 8.21
N ILE A 21 51.71 2.46 8.44
CA ILE A 21 50.30 2.39 8.90
C ILE A 21 49.49 1.94 7.69
N VAL A 22 49.18 0.66 7.64
CA VAL A 22 48.13 0.13 6.74
C VAL A 22 46.79 0.59 7.34
N THR A 23 46.24 1.68 6.83
CA THR A 23 44.82 1.99 7.02
C THR A 23 44.03 0.96 6.26
N ALA A 24 43.46 -0.01 6.98
CA ALA A 24 42.42 -0.87 6.46
C ALA A 24 41.21 0.01 6.14
N GLN A 25 41.07 0.43 4.89
CA GLN A 25 39.77 0.83 4.35
C GLN A 25 38.92 -0.44 4.37
N GLN A 26 38.01 -0.51 5.34
CA GLN A 26 36.83 -1.40 5.22
C GLN A 26 36.07 -0.94 3.96
N GLN A 27 36.26 -1.65 2.86
CA GLN A 27 35.31 -1.66 1.78
C GLN A 27 33.99 -2.13 2.41
N ALA A 28 33.02 -1.21 2.54
CA ALA A 28 31.65 -1.57 2.73
C ALA A 28 31.31 -2.52 1.58
N GLY A 29 31.20 -3.80 1.89
CA GLY A 29 30.75 -4.81 0.95
C GLY A 29 29.36 -4.37 0.46
N THR A 30 29.28 -3.99 -0.80
CA THR A 30 27.98 -3.91 -1.48
C THR A 30 27.36 -5.29 -1.35
N ALA A 31 26.24 -5.39 -0.63
CA ALA A 31 25.43 -6.59 -0.64
C ALA A 31 25.24 -7.02 -2.10
N PRO A 32 25.34 -8.32 -2.44
CA PRO A 32 25.13 -8.77 -3.80
C PRO A 32 23.76 -8.26 -4.24
N GLN A 33 23.73 -7.45 -5.28
CA GLN A 33 22.50 -7.00 -5.93
C GLN A 33 21.78 -8.29 -6.36
N ALA A 34 20.63 -8.57 -5.77
CA ALA A 34 19.82 -9.73 -6.11
C ALA A 34 19.71 -9.78 -7.64
N ALA A 35 19.85 -10.97 -8.22
CA ALA A 35 19.70 -11.14 -9.66
C ALA A 35 18.33 -10.59 -10.05
N ARG A 36 18.32 -9.53 -10.87
CA ARG A 36 17.07 -8.90 -11.29
C ARG A 36 16.20 -9.93 -11.98
N VAL A 37 14.97 -10.07 -11.51
CA VAL A 37 13.98 -10.85 -12.23
C VAL A 37 13.67 -10.10 -13.52
N ASP A 38 13.90 -10.78 -14.61
CA ASP A 38 13.55 -10.28 -15.93
C ASP A 38 12.12 -10.74 -16.26
N TYR A 39 11.13 -9.92 -15.88
CA TYR A 39 9.74 -10.16 -16.27
C TYR A 39 9.58 -10.29 -17.78
N SER A 40 10.45 -9.64 -18.59
CA SER A 40 10.36 -9.64 -20.04
C SER A 40 10.59 -11.02 -20.68
N THR A 41 11.19 -11.97 -19.95
CA THR A 41 11.43 -13.34 -20.43
C THR A 41 10.33 -14.31 -20.08
N ARG A 42 9.34 -13.93 -19.24
CA ARG A 42 8.23 -14.81 -18.85
C ARG A 42 7.19 -14.93 -19.97
N GLN A 43 6.73 -16.14 -20.18
CA GLN A 43 5.62 -16.42 -21.12
C GLN A 43 4.28 -16.40 -20.38
N ALA A 44 3.18 -16.11 -21.07
CA ALA A 44 1.83 -16.15 -20.50
C ALA A 44 1.50 -17.49 -19.83
N SER A 45 2.01 -18.61 -20.37
CA SER A 45 1.85 -19.95 -19.79
C SER A 45 2.59 -20.18 -18.46
N GLN A 46 3.44 -19.23 -18.02
CA GLN A 46 4.15 -19.27 -16.74
C GLN A 46 3.46 -18.45 -15.66
N VAL A 47 2.38 -17.76 -16.00
CA VAL A 47 1.56 -17.02 -15.05
C VAL A 47 0.62 -18.00 -14.34
N THR A 48 0.60 -17.94 -13.00
CA THR A 48 -0.27 -18.83 -12.22
C THR A 48 -1.60 -18.10 -11.96
N TYR A 49 -2.70 -18.72 -12.39
CA TYR A 49 -4.07 -18.32 -12.11
C TYR A 49 -4.52 -18.87 -10.76
N LEU A 50 -5.09 -18.04 -9.90
CA LEU A 50 -5.54 -18.42 -8.55
C LEU A 50 -6.95 -17.91 -8.29
N LYS A 51 -7.79 -18.81 -7.77
CA LYS A 51 -9.11 -18.50 -7.22
C LYS A 51 -9.14 -18.88 -5.73
N VAL A 52 -10.11 -18.39 -5.02
CA VAL A 52 -10.40 -18.78 -3.62
C VAL A 52 -11.30 -20.02 -3.57
N SER A 53 -11.53 -20.57 -2.37
CA SER A 53 -12.29 -21.81 -2.18
C SER A 53 -13.78 -21.68 -2.44
N ASN A 54 -14.37 -20.49 -2.30
CA ASN A 54 -15.80 -20.20 -2.44
C ASN A 54 -16.05 -18.88 -3.20
N PRO A 55 -15.61 -18.76 -4.45
CA PRO A 55 -15.95 -17.58 -5.23
C PRO A 55 -17.47 -17.50 -5.39
N GLY A 56 -18.03 -16.33 -5.14
CA GLY A 56 -19.44 -15.97 -5.38
C GLY A 56 -19.60 -15.02 -6.57
N GLU A 57 -20.81 -14.89 -7.10
CA GLU A 57 -21.15 -13.87 -8.10
C GLU A 57 -21.03 -12.49 -7.45
N ASP A 58 -20.35 -11.56 -8.11
CA ASP A 58 -20.06 -10.20 -7.62
C ASP A 58 -19.16 -10.13 -6.37
N ASP A 59 -18.47 -11.22 -5.97
CA ASP A 59 -17.52 -11.20 -4.84
C ASP A 59 -16.32 -10.30 -5.11
N LYS A 60 -15.90 -10.18 -6.37
CA LYS A 60 -14.84 -9.28 -6.80
C LYS A 60 -13.54 -9.45 -6.00
N ILE A 61 -13.02 -10.66 -5.93
CA ILE A 61 -11.85 -11.01 -5.13
C ILE A 61 -10.64 -10.18 -5.54
N GLY A 62 -9.98 -9.57 -4.55
CA GLY A 62 -8.80 -8.74 -4.77
C GLY A 62 -9.10 -7.36 -5.31
N ILE A 63 -10.38 -6.95 -5.31
CA ILE A 63 -10.77 -5.63 -5.71
C ILE A 63 -10.60 -4.65 -4.61
N GLY A 64 -10.40 -3.49 -5.16
CA GLY A 64 -11.15 -2.37 -4.72
C GLY A 64 -11.88 -1.65 -5.84
N ASP A 65 -13.05 -1.17 -5.55
CA ASP A 65 -13.55 0.11 -6.05
C ASP A 65 -12.38 1.11 -5.93
N PRO A 66 -12.14 2.05 -6.87
CA PRO A 66 -11.06 3.05 -6.75
C PRO A 66 -10.97 3.72 -5.37
N LEU A 67 -12.08 3.72 -4.62
CA LEU A 67 -12.21 4.29 -3.27
C LEU A 67 -12.10 3.26 -2.14
N VAL A 68 -11.74 1.99 -2.40
CA VAL A 68 -11.60 0.93 -1.38
C VAL A 68 -10.14 0.76 -0.97
N GLY A 69 -9.90 0.22 0.22
CA GLY A 69 -8.58 -0.07 0.75
C GLY A 69 -7.77 -1.08 -0.06
N VAL A 70 -6.57 -1.37 0.38
CA VAL A 70 -5.70 -2.39 -0.24
C VAL A 70 -6.26 -3.77 0.10
N THR A 71 -6.72 -4.52 -0.90
CA THR A 71 -7.33 -5.86 -0.75
C THR A 71 -6.39 -7.01 -1.06
N LEU A 72 -5.11 -6.72 -1.35
CA LEU A 72 -4.10 -7.70 -1.76
C LEU A 72 -2.74 -7.36 -1.14
N ALA A 73 -2.11 -8.31 -0.46
CA ALA A 73 -0.79 -8.18 0.12
C ALA A 73 0.04 -9.46 -0.04
N MET A 74 1.37 -9.33 -0.11
CA MET A 74 2.31 -10.44 -0.27
C MET A 74 3.44 -10.34 0.77
N SER A 75 3.89 -11.49 1.30
CA SER A 75 5.08 -11.57 2.16
C SER A 75 6.38 -11.30 1.41
N ASP A 76 7.43 -10.87 2.12
CA ASP A 76 8.72 -10.54 1.51
C ASP A 76 9.38 -11.72 0.76
N ASP A 77 9.11 -12.96 1.18
CA ASP A 77 9.62 -14.17 0.52
C ASP A 77 8.80 -14.59 -0.72
N GLY A 78 7.73 -13.86 -1.05
CA GLY A 78 6.86 -14.14 -2.19
C GLY A 78 6.04 -15.44 -2.05
N ARG A 79 5.86 -15.98 -0.83
CA ARG A 79 5.26 -17.29 -0.60
C ARG A 79 3.94 -17.27 0.15
N THR A 80 3.53 -16.13 0.67
CA THR A 80 2.23 -15.96 1.34
C THR A 80 1.52 -14.77 0.69
N ILE A 81 0.28 -14.97 0.26
CA ILE A 81 -0.62 -13.94 -0.23
C ILE A 81 -1.79 -13.84 0.74
N ALA A 82 -2.13 -12.65 1.16
CA ALA A 82 -3.41 -12.33 1.78
C ALA A 82 -4.25 -11.56 0.76
N VAL A 83 -5.46 -12.02 0.50
CA VAL A 83 -6.42 -11.38 -0.41
C VAL A 83 -7.79 -11.32 0.26
N SER A 84 -8.56 -10.30 -0.02
CA SER A 84 -9.87 -10.12 0.58
C SER A 84 -10.93 -9.72 -0.45
N THR A 85 -12.17 -9.89 -0.03
CA THR A 85 -13.35 -9.37 -0.69
C THR A 85 -14.35 -8.90 0.36
N PRO A 86 -14.77 -7.63 0.34
CA PRO A 86 -15.81 -7.13 1.23
C PRO A 86 -17.23 -7.55 0.82
N HIS A 87 -17.37 -8.28 -0.28
CA HIS A 87 -18.67 -8.66 -0.87
C HIS A 87 -19.04 -10.14 -0.65
N GLU A 88 -18.21 -10.93 0.02
CA GLU A 88 -18.53 -12.32 0.34
C GLU A 88 -19.64 -12.40 1.40
N ASP A 89 -20.59 -13.33 1.24
CA ASP A 89 -21.91 -13.27 1.86
C ASP A 89 -22.17 -14.27 2.99
N SER A 90 -21.14 -15.04 3.44
CA SER A 90 -21.39 -16.07 4.45
C SER A 90 -21.50 -15.52 5.88
N THR A 91 -22.32 -16.20 6.69
CA THR A 91 -22.45 -15.95 8.14
C THR A 91 -21.35 -16.58 8.98
N ALA A 92 -20.34 -17.19 8.36
CA ALA A 92 -19.21 -17.79 9.08
C ALA A 92 -18.50 -16.76 9.98
N THR A 93 -17.91 -17.22 11.07
CA THR A 93 -17.12 -16.40 12.00
C THR A 93 -15.74 -17.00 12.24
N GLY A 94 -14.74 -16.16 12.48
CA GLY A 94 -13.40 -16.57 12.86
C GLY A 94 -12.61 -17.22 11.73
N VAL A 95 -11.97 -18.34 11.96
CA VAL A 95 -11.05 -18.98 11.01
C VAL A 95 -11.60 -20.31 10.51
N ASN A 96 -11.61 -20.52 9.17
CA ASN A 96 -12.05 -21.73 8.51
C ASN A 96 -13.49 -22.15 8.89
N GLY A 97 -14.37 -21.15 9.02
CA GLY A 97 -15.81 -21.38 9.22
C GLY A 97 -16.48 -21.98 7.97
N LYS A 98 -17.78 -22.20 8.06
CA LYS A 98 -18.58 -22.75 6.98
C LYS A 98 -18.80 -21.71 5.89
N GLN A 99 -18.42 -22.01 4.65
CA GLN A 99 -18.39 -21.09 3.52
C GLN A 99 -19.59 -21.19 2.55
N ASP A 100 -20.53 -22.11 2.83
CA ASP A 100 -21.61 -22.45 1.87
C ASP A 100 -22.90 -21.64 2.10
N ASP A 101 -22.85 -20.63 2.96
CA ASP A 101 -24.00 -19.85 3.38
C ASP A 101 -23.90 -18.43 2.82
N GLU A 102 -24.85 -18.01 2.03
CA GLU A 102 -24.91 -16.70 1.35
C GLU A 102 -25.95 -15.76 2.02
N SER A 103 -26.19 -15.91 3.34
CA SER A 103 -27.27 -15.19 4.01
C SER A 103 -26.87 -13.91 4.75
N ALA A 104 -25.57 -13.59 4.80
CA ALA A 104 -25.04 -12.35 5.39
C ALA A 104 -24.43 -11.45 4.32
N TRP A 105 -25.27 -10.86 3.48
CA TRP A 105 -24.89 -10.02 2.36
C TRP A 105 -23.82 -8.99 2.73
N ASP A 106 -22.73 -8.91 1.91
CA ASP A 106 -21.60 -7.99 2.11
C ASP A 106 -20.94 -8.10 3.50
N SER A 107 -21.00 -9.24 4.15
CA SER A 107 -20.30 -9.44 5.42
C SER A 107 -18.80 -9.49 5.27
N GLY A 108 -18.33 -9.94 4.09
CA GLY A 108 -16.96 -9.94 3.63
C GLY A 108 -16.06 -11.04 4.19
N ALA A 109 -14.97 -11.33 3.47
CA ALA A 109 -14.00 -12.36 3.83
C ALA A 109 -12.55 -11.97 3.46
N ALA A 110 -11.59 -12.69 4.06
CA ALA A 110 -10.20 -12.68 3.62
C ALA A 110 -9.64 -14.10 3.54
N TYR A 111 -8.68 -14.30 2.66
CA TYR A 111 -8.08 -15.60 2.38
C TYR A 111 -6.57 -15.51 2.47
N VAL A 112 -5.95 -16.55 2.98
CA VAL A 112 -4.49 -16.69 2.97
C VAL A 112 -4.10 -17.85 2.08
N LEU A 113 -3.32 -17.55 1.04
CA LEU A 113 -2.77 -18.51 0.09
C LEU A 113 -1.27 -18.67 0.37
N VAL A 114 -0.78 -19.91 0.36
CA VAL A 114 0.65 -20.19 0.59
C VAL A 114 1.23 -21.05 -0.53
N LYS A 115 2.49 -20.74 -0.89
CA LYS A 115 3.25 -21.48 -1.90
C LYS A 115 4.12 -22.55 -1.25
N THR A 116 3.92 -23.82 -1.65
CA THR A 116 4.74 -24.94 -1.23
C THR A 116 5.31 -25.62 -2.49
N GLY A 117 6.64 -25.58 -2.64
CA GLY A 117 7.26 -25.91 -3.93
C GLY A 117 6.78 -24.92 -4.99
N ASP A 118 6.20 -25.44 -6.08
CA ASP A 118 5.62 -24.64 -7.18
C ASP A 118 4.10 -24.51 -7.09
N SER A 119 3.47 -25.07 -6.08
CA SER A 119 2.01 -25.09 -5.94
C SER A 119 1.54 -24.11 -4.89
N TRP A 120 0.45 -23.39 -5.21
CA TRP A 120 -0.29 -22.55 -4.27
C TRP A 120 -1.46 -23.34 -3.67
N THR A 121 -1.70 -23.13 -2.38
CA THR A 121 -2.85 -23.70 -1.67
C THR A 121 -3.44 -22.67 -0.73
N GLN A 122 -4.75 -22.66 -0.57
CA GLN A 122 -5.40 -21.84 0.46
C GLN A 122 -5.14 -22.46 1.83
N GLN A 123 -4.56 -21.66 2.73
CA GLN A 123 -4.24 -22.08 4.11
C GLN A 123 -5.31 -21.66 5.10
N ALA A 124 -5.97 -20.53 4.85
CA ALA A 124 -7.03 -20.02 5.72
C ALA A 124 -8.11 -19.27 4.95
N TYR A 125 -9.31 -19.36 5.48
CA TYR A 125 -10.46 -18.50 5.25
C TYR A 125 -10.73 -17.75 6.56
N LEU A 126 -10.76 -16.43 6.49
CA LEU A 126 -10.85 -15.54 7.65
C LEU A 126 -12.13 -14.73 7.59
N LYS A 127 -12.84 -14.67 8.71
CA LYS A 127 -14.03 -13.85 8.92
C LYS A 127 -13.90 -13.06 10.23
N ALA A 128 -14.69 -12.03 10.37
CA ALA A 128 -14.86 -11.34 11.63
C ALA A 128 -15.36 -12.30 12.72
N SER A 129 -14.93 -12.11 13.97
CA SER A 129 -15.46 -12.89 15.12
C SER A 129 -16.92 -12.57 15.45
N ASN A 130 -17.42 -11.43 14.97
CA ASN A 130 -18.79 -10.92 15.14
C ASN A 130 -19.44 -10.60 13.78
N THR A 131 -19.16 -11.39 12.75
CA THR A 131 -19.69 -11.21 11.38
C THR A 131 -21.15 -10.81 11.36
N GLN A 132 -21.45 -9.71 10.65
CA GLN A 132 -22.81 -9.25 10.37
C GLN A 132 -22.91 -8.80 8.91
N THR A 133 -24.15 -8.71 8.44
CA THR A 133 -24.50 -8.19 7.11
C THR A 133 -23.97 -6.76 6.98
N SER A 134 -23.32 -6.48 5.85
CA SER A 134 -22.81 -5.16 5.46
C SER A 134 -21.63 -4.63 6.28
N ASP A 135 -20.99 -5.42 7.17
CA ASP A 135 -19.80 -5.01 7.92
C ASP A 135 -18.60 -4.74 7.02
N LYS A 136 -18.58 -5.31 5.80
CA LYS A 136 -17.48 -5.17 4.83
C LYS A 136 -16.14 -5.66 5.39
N PHE A 137 -16.10 -6.80 6.10
CA PHE A 137 -14.84 -7.41 6.49
C PHE A 137 -14.00 -7.76 5.25
N GLY A 138 -12.75 -7.36 5.22
CA GLY A 138 -11.94 -7.47 4.01
C GLY A 138 -11.91 -6.20 3.16
N PHE A 139 -12.43 -5.07 3.67
CA PHE A 139 -12.33 -3.77 3.02
C PHE A 139 -10.86 -3.37 2.77
N ALA A 140 -9.99 -3.62 3.74
CA ALA A 140 -8.54 -3.53 3.57
C ALA A 140 -7.84 -4.70 4.26
N VAL A 141 -6.74 -5.18 3.67
CA VAL A 141 -5.88 -6.23 4.22
C VAL A 141 -4.41 -5.80 4.22
N ALA A 142 -3.70 -6.12 5.30
CA ALA A 142 -2.26 -6.03 5.36
C ALA A 142 -1.65 -7.35 5.83
N LEU A 143 -0.52 -7.71 5.25
CA LEU A 143 0.27 -8.89 5.63
C LEU A 143 1.65 -8.41 6.07
N SER A 144 2.14 -8.91 7.21
CA SER A 144 3.52 -8.65 7.65
C SER A 144 4.54 -9.24 6.66
N GLY A 145 5.70 -8.60 6.52
CA GLY A 145 6.73 -9.05 5.58
C GLY A 145 7.21 -10.48 5.85
N ASP A 146 7.18 -10.94 7.10
CA ASP A 146 7.48 -12.33 7.49
C ASP A 146 6.32 -13.32 7.18
N GLY A 147 5.18 -12.83 6.72
CA GLY A 147 4.00 -13.62 6.34
C GLY A 147 3.25 -14.25 7.51
N ASN A 148 3.46 -13.81 8.77
CA ASN A 148 2.89 -14.46 9.95
C ASN A 148 1.81 -13.66 10.68
N THR A 149 1.54 -12.43 10.26
CA THR A 149 0.48 -11.57 10.83
C THR A 149 -0.35 -10.98 9.70
N VAL A 150 -1.68 -11.12 9.77
CA VAL A 150 -2.64 -10.49 8.85
C VAL A 150 -3.52 -9.55 9.67
N ALA A 151 -3.68 -8.32 9.21
CA ALA A 151 -4.69 -7.39 9.70
C ALA A 151 -5.76 -7.21 8.62
N VAL A 152 -7.02 -7.33 9.00
CA VAL A 152 -8.19 -7.20 8.11
C VAL A 152 -9.16 -6.20 8.72
N SER A 153 -9.63 -5.24 7.94
CA SER A 153 -10.60 -4.26 8.42
C SER A 153 -12.03 -4.62 8.04
N ALA A 154 -12.98 -4.07 8.80
CA ALA A 154 -14.41 -4.02 8.54
C ALA A 154 -14.84 -2.58 8.82
N THR A 155 -14.89 -1.75 7.77
CA THR A 155 -15.07 -0.29 7.92
C THR A 155 -16.48 0.12 8.31
N LEU A 156 -17.44 -0.75 8.06
CA LEU A 156 -18.85 -0.53 8.39
C LEU A 156 -19.31 -1.32 9.63
N GLU A 157 -18.37 -1.90 10.39
CA GLU A 157 -18.67 -2.58 11.66
C GLU A 157 -19.19 -1.56 12.69
N ASP A 158 -20.26 -1.90 13.43
CA ASP A 158 -21.13 -0.97 14.14
C ASP A 158 -20.90 -0.88 15.66
N SER A 159 -19.91 -1.59 16.20
CA SER A 159 -19.72 -1.64 17.66
C SER A 159 -19.26 -0.30 18.23
N ASN A 160 -19.85 0.12 19.33
CA ASN A 160 -19.40 1.26 20.13
C ASN A 160 -18.26 0.91 21.09
N ALA A 161 -17.59 -0.23 20.90
CA ALA A 161 -16.39 -0.56 21.64
C ALA A 161 -15.26 0.42 21.33
N ARG A 162 -14.37 0.63 22.28
CA ARG A 162 -13.18 1.48 22.14
C ARG A 162 -11.93 0.71 22.53
N GLY A 163 -10.81 0.96 21.83
CA GLY A 163 -9.52 0.32 22.10
C GLY A 163 -9.47 -1.13 21.68
N ILE A 164 -8.93 -2.02 22.52
CA ILE A 164 -8.56 -3.37 22.13
C ILE A 164 -9.39 -4.41 22.87
N ASN A 165 -9.94 -5.40 22.14
CA ASN A 165 -10.75 -6.50 22.64
C ASN A 165 -11.96 -6.03 23.49
N GLY A 166 -12.61 -4.94 23.04
CA GLY A 166 -13.85 -4.44 23.63
C GLY A 166 -15.06 -5.31 23.32
N ASN A 167 -16.26 -4.85 23.71
CA ASN A 167 -17.51 -5.57 23.48
C ASN A 167 -17.92 -5.48 21.99
N GLN A 168 -17.86 -6.58 21.27
CA GLN A 168 -18.20 -6.71 19.85
C GLN A 168 -19.70 -6.87 19.59
N GLN A 169 -20.52 -6.97 20.64
CA GLN A 169 -21.98 -7.23 20.51
C GLN A 169 -22.80 -5.95 20.56
N ASP A 170 -22.17 -4.81 20.77
CA ASP A 170 -22.84 -3.53 20.85
C ASP A 170 -22.78 -2.85 19.47
N ASN A 171 -23.91 -2.69 18.80
CA ASN A 171 -24.02 -2.09 17.47
C ASN A 171 -24.59 -0.67 17.51
N SER A 172 -24.24 0.12 18.53
CA SER A 172 -24.80 1.46 18.70
C SER A 172 -23.99 2.59 18.07
N ALA A 173 -22.88 2.26 17.37
CA ALA A 173 -22.04 3.22 16.65
C ALA A 173 -21.88 2.83 15.18
N GLU A 174 -22.94 3.07 14.39
CA GLU A 174 -23.03 2.70 12.97
C GLU A 174 -21.78 3.13 12.20
N SER A 175 -21.18 2.20 11.43
CA SER A 175 -20.01 2.43 10.58
C SER A 175 -18.80 3.04 11.33
N SER A 176 -18.64 2.75 12.62
CA SER A 176 -17.47 3.21 13.37
C SER A 176 -16.18 2.48 12.97
N GLY A 177 -16.31 1.28 12.41
CA GLY A 177 -15.26 0.45 11.84
C GLY A 177 -14.40 -0.30 12.86
N ALA A 178 -13.80 -1.40 12.42
CA ALA A 178 -12.94 -2.27 13.23
C ALA A 178 -11.78 -2.88 12.44
N VAL A 179 -10.74 -3.34 13.13
CA VAL A 179 -9.64 -4.13 12.56
C VAL A 179 -9.43 -5.39 13.38
N TYR A 180 -9.30 -6.52 12.68
CA TYR A 180 -9.06 -7.84 13.25
C TYR A 180 -7.64 -8.29 12.90
N VAL A 181 -6.88 -8.70 13.89
CA VAL A 181 -5.51 -9.19 13.70
C VAL A 181 -5.47 -10.69 13.90
N PHE A 182 -4.96 -11.38 12.90
CA PHE A 182 -4.74 -12.82 12.91
C PHE A 182 -3.25 -13.12 12.90
N VAL A 183 -2.84 -14.16 13.65
CA VAL A 183 -1.45 -14.61 13.71
C VAL A 183 -1.35 -16.09 13.35
N ARG A 184 -0.25 -16.45 12.69
CA ARG A 184 0.05 -17.80 12.25
C ARG A 184 1.02 -18.50 13.20
N THR A 185 0.69 -19.72 13.59
CA THR A 185 1.61 -20.64 14.30
C THR A 185 1.66 -21.96 13.53
N GLY A 186 2.78 -22.23 12.88
CA GLY A 186 2.87 -23.32 11.89
C GLY A 186 1.94 -23.05 10.71
N ALA A 187 0.94 -23.92 10.51
CA ALA A 187 -0.08 -23.74 9.46
C ALA A 187 -1.41 -23.21 9.99
N ALA A 188 -1.55 -23.03 11.31
CA ALA A 188 -2.79 -22.60 11.92
C ALA A 188 -2.83 -21.09 12.15
N TRP A 189 -3.93 -20.46 11.72
CA TRP A 189 -4.24 -19.06 11.96
C TRP A 189 -5.21 -18.93 13.12
N THR A 190 -5.03 -17.91 13.95
CA THR A 190 -5.93 -17.59 15.07
C THR A 190 -6.09 -16.07 15.17
N GLN A 191 -7.29 -15.61 15.49
CA GLN A 191 -7.52 -14.21 15.81
C GLN A 191 -6.82 -13.86 17.13
N GLN A 192 -5.97 -12.85 17.11
CA GLN A 192 -5.23 -12.37 18.27
C GLN A 192 -5.85 -11.13 18.90
N ALA A 193 -6.41 -10.24 18.07
CA ALA A 193 -7.00 -9.01 18.55
C ALA A 193 -8.18 -8.56 17.69
N TYR A 194 -9.11 -7.86 18.33
CA TYR A 194 -10.12 -6.98 17.79
C TYR A 194 -9.78 -5.55 18.22
N ILE A 195 -9.65 -4.64 17.28
CA ILE A 195 -9.11 -3.29 17.52
C ILE A 195 -10.10 -2.24 17.00
N LYS A 196 -10.40 -1.27 17.87
CA LYS A 196 -11.21 -0.08 17.57
C LYS A 196 -10.40 1.18 17.83
N ALA A 197 -10.81 2.30 17.27
CA ALA A 197 -10.28 3.61 17.64
C ALA A 197 -10.50 3.89 19.14
N SER A 198 -9.56 4.62 19.76
CA SER A 198 -9.71 5.04 21.18
C SER A 198 -10.87 5.99 21.42
N ASN A 199 -11.29 6.70 20.38
CA ASN A 199 -12.42 7.64 20.35
C ASN A 199 -13.50 7.22 19.34
N ALA A 200 -13.66 5.92 19.06
CA ALA A 200 -14.59 5.42 18.05
C ALA A 200 -15.97 6.08 18.16
N GLU A 201 -16.44 6.61 17.04
CA GLU A 201 -17.76 7.24 16.89
C GLU A 201 -18.41 6.77 15.59
N ALA A 202 -19.73 6.95 15.49
CA ALA A 202 -20.48 6.57 14.31
C ALA A 202 -19.97 7.34 13.08
N GLY A 203 -19.72 6.63 11.98
CA GLY A 203 -19.26 7.20 10.72
C GLY A 203 -17.75 7.38 10.58
N ASP A 204 -16.93 7.12 11.62
CA ASP A 204 -15.48 7.32 11.57
C ASP A 204 -14.77 6.43 10.55
N GLN A 205 -15.34 5.27 10.22
CA GLN A 205 -14.80 4.29 9.27
C GLN A 205 -13.37 3.85 9.61
N PHE A 206 -13.10 3.57 10.90
CA PHE A 206 -11.80 3.04 11.33
C PHE A 206 -11.47 1.72 10.61
N GLY A 207 -10.30 1.65 10.01
CA GLY A 207 -9.90 0.55 9.15
C GLY A 207 -9.97 0.87 7.65
N TRP A 208 -10.21 2.13 7.26
CA TRP A 208 -10.17 2.53 5.85
C TRP A 208 -8.85 2.15 5.19
N SER A 209 -7.75 2.37 5.87
CA SER A 209 -6.44 1.84 5.50
C SER A 209 -5.80 1.08 6.65
N VAL A 210 -5.04 0.03 6.32
CA VAL A 210 -4.26 -0.75 7.28
C VAL A 210 -2.85 -1.02 6.75
N ALA A 211 -1.83 -0.91 7.60
CA ALA A 211 -0.45 -1.23 7.25
C ALA A 211 0.25 -1.94 8.41
N LEU A 212 0.98 -3.02 8.11
CA LEU A 212 1.82 -3.75 9.04
C LEU A 212 3.30 -3.57 8.69
N ASN A 213 4.15 -3.48 9.70
CA ASN A 213 5.59 -3.56 9.50
C ASN A 213 6.06 -5.01 9.27
N HIS A 214 7.35 -5.21 8.98
CA HIS A 214 7.90 -6.50 8.55
C HIS A 214 7.62 -7.67 9.51
N ASP A 215 7.75 -7.48 10.84
CA ASP A 215 7.52 -8.51 11.85
C ASP A 215 6.08 -8.51 12.44
N GLY A 216 5.20 -7.68 11.89
CA GLY A 216 3.82 -7.53 12.35
C GLY A 216 3.69 -6.99 13.78
N SER A 217 4.71 -6.29 14.30
CA SER A 217 4.68 -5.73 15.67
C SER A 217 4.18 -4.29 15.73
N THR A 218 4.05 -3.61 14.58
CA THR A 218 3.50 -2.26 14.46
C THR A 218 2.40 -2.27 13.39
N LEU A 219 1.24 -1.74 13.75
CA LEU A 219 0.06 -1.61 12.89
C LEU A 219 -0.34 -0.13 12.82
N ALA A 220 -0.48 0.42 11.63
CA ALA A 220 -1.12 1.70 11.39
C ALA A 220 -2.51 1.49 10.80
N VAL A 221 -3.50 2.27 11.27
CA VAL A 221 -4.90 2.19 10.85
C VAL A 221 -5.42 3.59 10.59
N GLY A 222 -5.94 3.83 9.39
CA GLY A 222 -6.61 5.07 9.02
C GLY A 222 -8.10 5.04 9.36
N ALA A 223 -8.65 6.21 9.68
CA ALA A 223 -10.06 6.51 9.84
C ALA A 223 -10.32 7.83 9.11
N GLN A 224 -10.65 7.75 7.83
CA GLN A 224 -10.70 8.92 6.93
C GLN A 224 -11.80 9.91 7.30
N SER A 225 -12.85 9.44 7.95
CA SER A 225 -14.00 10.27 8.32
C SER A 225 -13.99 10.69 9.79
N GLU A 226 -12.91 10.40 10.55
CA GLU A 226 -12.76 10.88 11.93
C GLU A 226 -12.80 12.42 11.98
N ALA A 227 -13.61 12.99 12.88
CA ALA A 227 -14.07 14.37 12.78
C ALA A 227 -13.36 15.37 13.70
N SER A 228 -12.28 14.99 14.41
CA SER A 228 -11.58 15.92 15.30
C SER A 228 -10.85 17.04 14.54
N ALA A 229 -11.00 18.27 15.00
CA ALA A 229 -10.24 19.43 14.52
C ALA A 229 -8.81 19.52 15.09
N ALA A 230 -8.36 18.52 15.87
CA ALA A 230 -6.98 18.44 16.34
C ALA A 230 -6.00 18.35 15.18
N SER A 231 -4.79 18.84 15.36
CA SER A 231 -3.68 18.70 14.41
C SER A 231 -2.45 18.08 15.06
N GLY A 232 -1.59 17.45 14.27
CA GLY A 232 -0.34 16.84 14.73
C GLY A 232 -0.55 15.53 15.51
N ILE A 233 0.19 15.31 16.60
CA ILE A 233 0.30 14.02 17.26
C ILE A 233 -0.25 14.07 18.67
N ASN A 234 -1.13 13.10 19.01
CA ASN A 234 -1.78 12.96 20.31
C ASN A 234 -2.56 14.22 20.76
N GLY A 235 -3.23 14.87 19.78
CA GLY A 235 -4.13 15.99 20.04
C GLY A 235 -5.43 15.57 20.73
N ASN A 236 -6.37 16.52 20.86
CA ASN A 236 -7.68 16.27 21.47
C ASN A 236 -8.54 15.38 20.56
N GLN A 237 -8.85 14.18 21.01
CA GLN A 237 -9.65 13.19 20.29
C GLN A 237 -11.17 13.32 20.54
N ALA A 238 -11.58 14.20 21.43
CA ALA A 238 -12.99 14.36 21.81
C ALA A 238 -13.66 15.56 21.12
N ASP A 239 -12.97 16.17 20.20
CA ASP A 239 -13.42 17.29 19.40
C ASP A 239 -13.90 16.78 18.04
N ASN A 240 -15.10 17.14 17.59
CA ASN A 240 -15.73 16.70 16.34
C ASN A 240 -16.15 17.90 15.46
N GLU A 241 -15.35 18.97 15.47
CA GLU A 241 -15.69 20.20 14.74
C GLU A 241 -15.20 20.21 13.28
N ALA A 242 -14.44 19.18 12.84
CA ALA A 242 -13.89 19.07 11.49
C ALA A 242 -14.29 17.73 10.83
N ALA A 243 -15.54 17.65 10.35
CA ALA A 243 -16.06 16.46 9.68
C ALA A 243 -15.11 16.00 8.56
N ASP A 244 -14.86 14.67 8.45
CA ASP A 244 -13.99 14.05 7.46
C ASP A 244 -12.54 14.62 7.43
N ALA A 245 -12.06 15.19 8.53
CA ALA A 245 -10.65 15.63 8.61
C ALA A 245 -9.70 14.41 8.59
N GLY A 246 -10.15 13.29 9.11
CA GLY A 246 -9.47 12.01 9.14
C GLY A 246 -8.35 11.90 10.18
N ALA A 247 -8.02 10.68 10.56
CA ALA A 247 -6.97 10.36 11.52
C ALA A 247 -6.24 9.06 11.17
N THR A 248 -5.07 8.86 11.75
CA THR A 248 -4.34 7.59 11.70
C THR A 248 -3.92 7.20 13.12
N TYR A 249 -4.15 5.94 13.48
CA TYR A 249 -3.81 5.36 14.77
C TYR A 249 -2.66 4.39 14.62
N VAL A 250 -1.70 4.45 15.51
CA VAL A 250 -0.58 3.50 15.53
C VAL A 250 -0.68 2.62 16.75
N PHE A 251 -0.67 1.31 16.53
CA PHE A 251 -0.67 0.28 17.56
C PHE A 251 0.65 -0.47 17.54
N VAL A 252 1.12 -0.87 18.71
CA VAL A 252 2.32 -1.68 18.86
C VAL A 252 2.01 -2.95 19.66
N ARG A 253 2.64 -4.06 19.27
CA ARG A 253 2.49 -5.37 19.90
C ARG A 253 3.73 -5.76 20.68
N ARG A 254 3.52 -6.24 21.92
CA ARG A 254 4.55 -6.89 22.73
C ARG A 254 4.06 -8.27 23.15
N GLY A 255 4.65 -9.32 22.58
CA GLY A 255 4.10 -10.66 22.68
C GLY A 255 2.73 -10.74 22.00
N ALA A 256 1.66 -11.07 22.75
CA ALA A 256 0.29 -11.09 22.23
C ALA A 256 -0.52 -9.83 22.59
N VAL A 257 0.08 -8.86 23.28
CA VAL A 257 -0.63 -7.67 23.80
C VAL A 257 -0.40 -6.49 22.88
N TRP A 258 -1.48 -5.98 22.30
CA TRP A 258 -1.51 -4.75 21.51
C TRP A 258 -1.80 -3.55 22.40
N THR A 259 -1.21 -2.41 22.09
CA THR A 259 -1.48 -1.12 22.75
C THR A 259 -1.44 0.00 21.73
N GLN A 260 -2.32 0.99 21.83
CA GLN A 260 -2.24 2.20 21.02
C GLN A 260 -1.03 3.01 21.48
N GLN A 261 -0.19 3.41 20.53
CA GLN A 261 1.00 4.21 20.79
C GLN A 261 0.82 5.67 20.39
N ALA A 262 0.09 5.93 19.30
CA ALA A 262 -0.14 7.29 18.82
C ALA A 262 -1.52 7.44 18.16
N TYR A 263 -2.03 8.66 18.23
CA TYR A 263 -3.09 9.23 17.42
C TYR A 263 -2.48 10.35 16.59
N ILE A 264 -2.62 10.31 15.28
CA ILE A 264 -1.92 11.18 14.34
C ILE A 264 -2.93 11.87 13.44
N LYS A 265 -2.81 13.18 13.31
CA LYS A 265 -3.55 14.05 12.39
C LYS A 265 -2.57 14.76 11.47
N ALA A 266 -3.05 15.25 10.33
CA ALA A 266 -2.28 16.16 9.50
C ALA A 266 -1.89 17.42 10.29
N SER A 267 -0.72 18.01 9.97
CA SER A 267 -0.28 19.27 10.60
C SER A 267 -1.20 20.46 10.28
N ASN A 268 -1.93 20.37 9.17
CA ASN A 268 -2.89 21.35 8.66
C ASN A 268 -4.31 20.76 8.57
N ALA A 269 -4.66 19.80 9.42
CA ALA A 269 -5.94 19.09 9.40
C ALA A 269 -7.14 20.05 9.29
N GLN A 270 -8.00 19.78 8.31
CA GLN A 270 -9.25 20.48 8.09
C GLN A 270 -10.37 19.51 7.72
N GLY A 271 -11.60 19.95 7.87
CA GLY A 271 -12.77 19.17 7.46
C GLY A 271 -12.72 18.89 5.96
N GLY A 272 -12.92 17.62 5.59
CA GLY A 272 -12.90 17.14 4.22
C GLY A 272 -11.54 16.62 3.72
N ASP A 273 -10.43 16.82 4.44
CA ASP A 273 -9.07 16.41 4.00
C ASP A 273 -8.88 14.91 3.88
N ARG A 274 -9.68 14.11 4.58
CA ARG A 274 -9.62 12.63 4.60
C ARG A 274 -8.23 12.07 4.90
N PHE A 275 -7.55 12.62 5.91
CA PHE A 275 -6.26 12.09 6.36
C PHE A 275 -6.42 10.67 6.91
N GLY A 276 -5.53 9.75 6.52
CA GLY A 276 -5.68 8.32 6.82
C GLY A 276 -6.33 7.50 5.70
N PHE A 277 -6.60 8.15 4.54
CA PHE A 277 -7.10 7.49 3.34
C PHE A 277 -6.18 6.34 2.89
N CYS A 278 -4.88 6.53 2.88
CA CYS A 278 -3.90 5.47 2.69
C CYS A 278 -2.75 5.58 3.70
N ALA A 279 -2.12 4.45 4.02
CA ALA A 279 -1.01 4.38 4.96
C ALA A 279 -0.01 3.29 4.56
N ALA A 280 1.29 3.53 4.79
CA ALA A 280 2.34 2.51 4.68
C ALA A 280 3.40 2.68 5.77
N LEU A 281 3.93 1.55 6.25
CA LEU A 281 4.99 1.47 7.26
C LEU A 281 6.29 0.96 6.64
N SER A 282 7.43 1.51 7.10
CA SER A 282 8.74 0.90 6.86
C SER A 282 8.88 -0.46 7.53
N GLY A 283 9.81 -1.28 7.07
CA GLY A 283 10.00 -2.63 7.60
C GLY A 283 10.32 -2.69 9.09
N ASP A 284 10.98 -1.68 9.64
CA ASP A 284 11.25 -1.52 11.07
C ASP A 284 10.09 -0.84 11.84
N GLY A 285 9.06 -0.39 11.14
CA GLY A 285 7.91 0.33 11.70
C GLY A 285 8.23 1.72 12.25
N ASN A 286 9.37 2.32 11.87
CA ASN A 286 9.80 3.63 12.40
C ASN A 286 9.55 4.80 11.43
N THR A 287 9.15 4.52 10.20
CA THR A 287 8.67 5.52 9.24
C THR A 287 7.24 5.14 8.83
N LEU A 288 6.33 6.10 8.89
CA LEU A 288 4.93 5.98 8.49
C LEU A 288 4.65 7.06 7.44
N ALA A 289 4.13 6.67 6.28
CA ALA A 289 3.57 7.58 5.30
C ALA A 289 2.04 7.49 5.32
N VAL A 290 1.35 8.63 5.23
CA VAL A 290 -0.12 8.73 5.28
C VAL A 290 -0.58 9.73 4.24
N CYS A 291 -1.73 9.47 3.58
CA CYS A 291 -2.35 10.41 2.65
C CYS A 291 -3.51 11.18 3.26
N GLY A 292 -3.67 12.44 2.83
CA GLY A 292 -4.89 13.22 2.87
C GLY A 292 -5.39 13.37 1.45
N TYR A 293 -6.36 12.55 1.06
CA TYR A 293 -6.79 12.38 -0.33
C TYR A 293 -7.39 13.65 -0.95
N ASP A 294 -8.17 14.38 -0.17
CA ASP A 294 -8.84 15.61 -0.57
C ASP A 294 -8.18 16.88 0.02
N GLU A 295 -6.93 16.80 0.50
CA GLU A 295 -6.22 17.96 1.04
C GLU A 295 -6.10 19.07 -0.02
N ASP A 296 -6.36 20.32 0.37
CA ASP A 296 -6.62 21.47 -0.53
C ASP A 296 -5.39 22.32 -0.86
N GLY A 297 -4.19 21.93 -0.44
CA GLY A 297 -2.97 22.75 -0.56
C GLY A 297 -2.47 22.92 -2.00
N SER A 298 -2.15 24.15 -2.39
CA SER A 298 -1.57 24.46 -3.72
C SER A 298 -0.04 24.44 -3.77
N ALA A 299 0.63 24.03 -2.69
CA ALA A 299 2.08 23.89 -2.67
C ALA A 299 2.55 22.84 -3.71
N THR A 300 3.80 22.96 -4.13
CA THR A 300 4.49 21.94 -4.93
C THR A 300 5.74 21.45 -4.20
N GLY A 301 6.09 20.18 -4.38
CA GLY A 301 7.28 19.56 -3.80
C GLY A 301 7.17 19.33 -2.28
N ILE A 302 8.25 19.53 -1.55
CA ILE A 302 8.38 19.12 -0.14
C ILE A 302 8.34 20.33 0.80
N ASN A 303 7.51 20.23 1.88
CA ASN A 303 7.41 21.22 2.94
C ASN A 303 7.08 22.64 2.44
N GLY A 304 6.27 22.72 1.37
CA GLY A 304 5.73 23.99 0.88
C GLY A 304 4.67 24.59 1.83
N PRO A 305 4.14 25.77 1.51
CA PRO A 305 3.11 26.42 2.34
C PRO A 305 1.82 25.61 2.35
N GLN A 306 1.31 25.33 3.55
CA GLN A 306 0.06 24.61 3.78
C GLN A 306 -1.10 25.61 3.73
N ASN A 307 -1.66 25.81 2.54
CA ASN A 307 -2.81 26.67 2.24
C ASN A 307 -3.93 25.84 1.60
N ASN A 308 -5.08 26.44 1.31
CA ASN A 308 -6.26 25.78 0.74
C ASN A 308 -6.65 26.36 -0.62
N ASN A 309 -5.69 26.55 -1.51
CA ASN A 309 -5.92 27.21 -2.78
C ASN A 309 -6.07 26.24 -3.97
N ALA A 310 -6.04 24.91 -3.73
CA ALA A 310 -6.18 23.89 -4.76
C ALA A 310 -7.03 22.73 -4.23
N GLY A 311 -8.37 22.90 -4.26
CA GLY A 311 -9.34 21.94 -3.72
C GLY A 311 -9.14 20.54 -4.27
N GLY A 312 -9.11 19.53 -3.39
CA GLY A 312 -8.97 18.10 -3.74
C GLY A 312 -7.65 17.76 -4.43
N SER A 313 -6.60 18.60 -4.29
CA SER A 313 -5.30 18.30 -4.90
C SER A 313 -4.56 17.14 -4.23
N GLY A 314 -4.88 16.86 -2.96
CA GLY A 314 -4.33 15.80 -2.15
C GLY A 314 -2.91 16.03 -1.65
N ALA A 315 -2.52 15.31 -0.59
CA ALA A 315 -1.19 15.38 0.01
C ALA A 315 -0.75 14.04 0.60
N ALA A 316 0.56 13.87 0.78
CA ALA A 316 1.12 12.82 1.61
C ALA A 316 1.97 13.42 2.74
N TYR A 317 1.99 12.73 3.88
CA TYR A 317 2.72 13.14 5.07
C TYR A 317 3.63 12.01 5.52
N VAL A 318 4.84 12.32 5.91
CA VAL A 318 5.78 11.35 6.43
C VAL A 318 6.06 11.64 7.90
N PHE A 319 5.91 10.61 8.72
CA PHE A 319 6.18 10.63 10.15
C PHE A 319 7.31 9.68 10.48
N VAL A 320 8.14 10.06 11.45
CA VAL A 320 9.23 9.22 11.95
C VAL A 320 9.09 9.01 13.45
N ARG A 321 9.44 7.78 13.89
CA ARG A 321 9.41 7.38 15.29
C ARG A 321 10.81 7.30 15.86
N ARG A 322 11.01 7.91 17.03
CA ARG A 322 12.24 7.79 17.83
C ARG A 322 11.87 7.29 19.24
N GLY A 323 12.21 6.04 19.54
CA GLY A 323 11.68 5.37 20.72
C GLY A 323 10.18 5.17 20.63
N THR A 324 9.39 5.87 21.46
CA THR A 324 7.92 5.85 21.41
C THR A 324 7.32 7.14 20.85
N ALA A 325 8.14 8.15 20.58
CA ALA A 325 7.69 9.46 20.12
C ALA A 325 7.69 9.54 18.60
N TRP A 326 6.55 9.92 18.03
CA TRP A 326 6.40 10.23 16.62
C TRP A 326 6.57 11.72 16.36
N SER A 327 7.07 12.09 15.19
CA SER A 327 7.15 13.46 14.70
C SER A 327 6.95 13.50 13.20
N GLN A 328 6.29 14.53 12.67
CA GLN A 328 6.20 14.74 11.23
C GLN A 328 7.58 15.16 10.69
N GLU A 329 8.02 14.51 9.61
CA GLU A 329 9.28 14.81 8.93
C GLU A 329 9.04 15.55 7.61
N ALA A 330 7.94 15.23 6.89
CA ALA A 330 7.64 15.88 5.63
C ALA A 330 6.14 16.04 5.38
N TYR A 331 5.80 17.12 4.69
CA TYR A 331 4.58 17.35 3.93
C TYR A 331 4.94 17.31 2.46
N VAL A 332 4.28 16.45 1.69
CA VAL A 332 4.67 16.07 0.33
C VAL A 332 3.55 16.38 -0.64
N LYS A 333 3.86 17.15 -1.67
CA LYS A 333 2.98 17.48 -2.79
C LYS A 333 3.65 17.11 -4.11
N PRO A 334 2.91 16.90 -5.20
CA PRO A 334 3.48 16.69 -6.53
C PRO A 334 4.20 17.94 -7.04
N SER A 335 5.06 17.77 -8.04
CA SER A 335 5.76 18.89 -8.70
C SER A 335 4.85 19.80 -9.53
N ASN A 336 3.67 19.29 -9.93
CA ASN A 336 2.68 19.96 -10.80
C ASN A 336 1.30 20.03 -10.15
N THR A 337 1.20 20.29 -8.86
CA THR A 337 -0.07 20.34 -8.10
C THR A 337 -1.15 21.15 -8.83
N THR A 338 -2.28 20.51 -9.11
CA THR A 338 -3.51 21.12 -9.62
C THR A 338 -4.71 20.63 -8.80
N PRO A 339 -5.85 21.37 -8.81
CA PRO A 339 -7.06 20.92 -8.13
C PRO A 339 -7.61 19.61 -8.67
N ASN A 340 -8.22 18.79 -7.81
CA ASN A 340 -8.93 17.55 -8.14
C ASN A 340 -8.05 16.44 -8.76
N GLU A 341 -6.75 16.41 -8.51
CA GLU A 341 -5.87 15.33 -9.00
C GLU A 341 -5.68 14.19 -8.01
N ALA A 342 -6.19 14.34 -6.80
CA ALA A 342 -6.20 13.28 -5.79
C ALA A 342 -4.81 12.67 -5.52
N PHE A 343 -3.78 13.53 -5.36
CA PHE A 343 -2.44 13.06 -4.97
C PHE A 343 -2.49 12.40 -3.60
N GLY A 344 -2.17 11.11 -3.54
CA GLY A 344 -2.40 10.28 -2.39
C GLY A 344 -3.53 9.26 -2.60
N SER A 345 -3.94 8.99 -3.84
CA SER A 345 -4.87 7.89 -4.15
C SER A 345 -4.30 6.54 -3.71
N ALA A 346 -2.99 6.35 -3.85
CA ALA A 346 -2.25 5.23 -3.28
C ALA A 346 -0.83 5.67 -2.91
N LEU A 347 -0.21 4.93 -1.98
CA LEU A 347 1.20 5.07 -1.67
C LEU A 347 1.87 3.72 -1.37
N ALA A 348 3.18 3.67 -1.57
CA ALA A 348 4.03 2.56 -1.16
C ALA A 348 5.36 3.09 -0.60
N LEU A 349 5.85 2.44 0.46
CA LEU A 349 7.07 2.83 1.15
C LEU A 349 8.05 1.64 1.18
N SER A 350 9.32 1.87 0.83
CA SER A 350 10.37 0.85 0.94
C SER A 350 10.63 0.43 2.39
N ALA A 351 11.17 -0.78 2.60
CA ALA A 351 11.38 -1.29 3.95
C ALA A 351 12.40 -0.49 4.76
N ASP A 352 13.35 0.17 4.11
CA ASP A 352 14.29 1.10 4.78
C ASP A 352 13.67 2.48 5.06
N GLY A 353 12.44 2.72 4.59
CA GLY A 353 11.72 3.97 4.71
C GLY A 353 12.32 5.14 3.90
N ASN A 354 13.16 4.88 2.90
CA ASN A 354 13.87 5.91 2.16
C ASN A 354 13.40 6.11 0.71
N THR A 355 12.49 5.27 0.22
CA THR A 355 11.83 5.46 -1.08
C THR A 355 10.31 5.46 -0.87
N LEU A 356 9.66 6.52 -1.28
CA LEU A 356 8.19 6.70 -1.22
C LEU A 356 7.67 6.88 -2.65
N ALA A 357 6.70 6.07 -3.05
CA ALA A 357 5.92 6.28 -4.26
C ALA A 357 4.52 6.74 -3.85
N VAL A 358 4.01 7.78 -4.48
CA VAL A 358 2.66 8.33 -4.26
C VAL A 358 2.01 8.55 -5.61
N SER A 359 0.77 8.11 -5.77
CA SER A 359 0.02 8.33 -7.00
C SER A 359 -0.93 9.53 -6.91
N ALA A 360 -1.28 10.06 -8.08
CA ALA A 360 -2.41 10.91 -8.35
C ALA A 360 -3.20 10.22 -9.46
N ALA A 361 -4.23 9.43 -9.10
CA ALA A 361 -4.94 8.60 -10.07
C ALA A 361 -5.82 9.42 -11.01
N ASP A 362 -6.22 10.61 -10.59
CA ASP A 362 -7.03 11.55 -11.38
C ASP A 362 -6.19 12.58 -12.15
N GLU A 363 -4.86 12.44 -12.16
CA GLU A 363 -3.97 13.33 -12.91
C GLU A 363 -4.18 13.17 -14.42
N ASP A 364 -4.47 14.28 -15.10
CA ASP A 364 -5.00 14.31 -16.46
C ASP A 364 -3.95 14.37 -17.58
N ASN A 365 -2.69 14.60 -17.27
CA ASN A 365 -1.64 14.80 -18.25
C ASN A 365 -1.36 13.51 -19.03
N LEU A 366 -1.34 13.58 -20.36
CA LEU A 366 -1.04 12.45 -21.25
C LEU A 366 0.42 12.36 -21.69
N SER A 367 1.35 13.06 -21.04
CA SER A 367 2.78 12.82 -21.27
C SER A 367 3.13 11.36 -20.92
N ARG A 368 4.14 10.81 -21.59
CA ARG A 368 4.46 9.38 -21.53
C ARG A 368 5.85 9.15 -20.97
N GLY A 369 6.00 8.03 -20.26
CA GLY A 369 7.29 7.58 -19.75
C GLY A 369 7.73 8.27 -18.46
N ILE A 370 9.03 8.40 -18.27
CA ILE A 370 9.62 8.95 -17.05
C ILE A 370 10.04 10.41 -17.30
N ASP A 371 9.71 11.29 -16.35
CA ASP A 371 10.05 12.72 -16.36
C ASP A 371 9.57 13.43 -17.65
N GLY A 372 8.39 13.06 -18.14
CA GLY A 372 7.73 13.70 -19.28
C GLY A 372 7.30 15.14 -18.97
N ASP A 373 6.76 15.82 -19.99
CA ASP A 373 6.31 17.21 -19.87
C ASP A 373 5.07 17.32 -18.97
N GLN A 374 5.24 17.89 -17.79
CA GLN A 374 4.18 18.12 -16.79
C GLN A 374 3.38 19.41 -17.07
N SER A 375 3.76 20.21 -18.05
CA SER A 375 3.08 21.46 -18.42
C SER A 375 2.04 21.28 -19.52
N SER A 376 1.89 20.08 -20.07
CA SER A 376 0.91 19.81 -21.11
C SER A 376 -0.51 20.02 -20.57
N VAL A 377 -1.34 20.68 -21.38
CA VAL A 377 -2.71 21.04 -20.98
C VAL A 377 -3.50 19.76 -20.73
N PRO A 378 -4.19 19.64 -19.57
CA PRO A 378 -5.07 18.52 -19.28
C PRO A 378 -6.10 18.35 -20.40
N VAL A 379 -6.34 17.12 -20.82
CA VAL A 379 -7.53 16.81 -21.65
C VAL A 379 -8.72 16.81 -20.69
N ASN A 380 -9.65 17.67 -20.92
CA ASN A 380 -10.76 18.05 -20.02
C ASN A 380 -11.71 16.91 -19.60
N GLU A 381 -11.35 15.65 -19.60
CA GLU A 381 -12.21 14.53 -19.13
C GLU A 381 -11.38 13.24 -19.04
N GLY A 382 -10.46 13.12 -18.11
CA GLY A 382 -9.75 11.85 -17.98
C GLY A 382 -8.94 11.70 -16.71
N SER A 383 -9.02 10.57 -16.08
CA SER A 383 -8.16 10.13 -14.98
C SER A 383 -7.05 9.24 -15.54
N ALA A 384 -6.09 9.82 -16.26
CA ALA A 384 -4.98 9.07 -16.85
C ALA A 384 -4.09 8.46 -15.77
N GLY A 385 -3.84 9.21 -14.72
CA GLY A 385 -3.06 8.84 -13.56
C GLY A 385 -1.55 9.07 -13.70
N ALA A 386 -0.89 9.34 -12.58
CA ALA A 386 0.56 9.50 -12.47
C ALA A 386 1.10 8.93 -11.16
N VAL A 387 2.40 8.61 -11.14
CA VAL A 387 3.11 8.21 -9.92
C VAL A 387 4.33 9.10 -9.73
N TYR A 388 4.49 9.62 -8.52
CA TYR A 388 5.63 10.43 -8.12
C TYR A 388 6.50 9.64 -7.15
N VAL A 389 7.78 9.53 -7.44
CA VAL A 389 8.72 8.81 -6.59
C VAL A 389 9.63 9.79 -5.89
N TYR A 390 9.72 9.64 -4.57
CA TYR A 390 10.55 10.45 -3.69
C TYR A 390 11.62 9.60 -3.03
N GLY A 391 12.79 10.17 -2.86
CA GLY A 391 13.89 9.56 -2.12
C GLY A 391 14.29 10.39 -0.91
N ARG A 392 14.64 9.73 0.19
CA ARG A 392 15.13 10.34 1.42
C ARG A 392 16.62 10.12 1.60
N SER A 393 17.34 11.18 1.90
CA SER A 393 18.75 11.13 2.29
C SER A 393 18.98 12.06 3.47
N ASN A 394 19.51 11.53 4.59
CA ASN A 394 19.76 12.29 5.82
C ASN A 394 18.54 13.08 6.33
N GLY A 395 17.34 12.48 6.23
CA GLY A 395 16.08 13.11 6.65
C GLY A 395 15.53 14.17 5.69
N VAL A 396 16.14 14.34 4.52
CA VAL A 396 15.69 15.26 3.47
C VAL A 396 15.06 14.46 2.32
N TRP A 397 13.80 14.74 2.03
CA TRP A 397 13.06 14.16 0.93
C TRP A 397 13.22 14.99 -0.35
N MET A 398 13.34 14.34 -1.49
CA MET A 398 13.40 14.95 -2.81
C MET A 398 12.65 14.08 -3.82
N GLN A 399 11.91 14.71 -4.75
CA GLN A 399 11.33 13.98 -5.88
C GLN A 399 12.45 13.44 -6.77
N GLN A 400 12.37 12.16 -7.13
CA GLN A 400 13.32 11.46 -7.99
C GLN A 400 12.78 11.22 -9.39
N ALA A 401 11.45 11.06 -9.52
CA ALA A 401 10.82 10.80 -10.80
C ALA A 401 9.35 11.20 -10.80
N TYR A 402 8.86 11.60 -11.97
CA TYR A 402 7.47 11.62 -12.39
C TYR A 402 7.28 10.48 -13.38
N VAL A 403 6.37 9.56 -13.09
CA VAL A 403 6.23 8.29 -13.79
C VAL A 403 4.86 8.16 -14.42
N LYS A 404 4.83 7.93 -15.71
CA LYS A 404 3.64 7.58 -16.52
C LYS A 404 3.93 6.30 -17.30
N SER A 405 2.90 5.59 -17.71
CA SER A 405 3.06 4.47 -18.63
C SER A 405 3.42 4.95 -20.05
N PHE A 406 4.06 4.08 -20.83
CA PHE A 406 4.45 4.44 -22.22
C PHE A 406 3.26 4.51 -23.19
N ASN A 407 2.12 3.91 -22.85
CA ASN A 407 0.89 3.85 -23.65
C ASN A 407 -0.32 4.41 -22.91
N ILE A 408 -0.10 5.40 -22.03
CA ILE A 408 -1.14 6.03 -21.20
C ILE A 408 -2.36 6.47 -22.03
N GLY A 409 -3.53 6.14 -21.53
CA GLY A 409 -4.84 6.59 -22.03
C GLY A 409 -5.55 7.49 -21.02
N PRO A 410 -6.63 8.18 -21.42
CA PRO A 410 -7.27 9.23 -20.62
C PRO A 410 -8.04 8.70 -19.40
N ILE A 411 -8.35 7.41 -19.32
CA ILE A 411 -9.10 6.79 -18.20
C ILE A 411 -8.39 5.57 -17.63
N ASP A 412 -7.07 5.46 -17.80
CA ASP A 412 -6.30 4.27 -17.40
C ASP A 412 -6.23 4.09 -15.89
N LEU A 413 -6.40 5.16 -15.10
CA LEU A 413 -6.25 5.17 -13.64
C LEU A 413 -4.85 4.65 -13.22
N PHE A 414 -3.81 5.02 -13.99
CA PHE A 414 -2.45 4.54 -13.75
C PHE A 414 -1.95 4.95 -12.36
N GLY A 415 -1.55 3.97 -11.58
CA GLY A 415 -1.08 4.16 -10.21
C GLY A 415 -2.16 4.02 -9.15
N ILE A 416 -3.42 3.66 -9.50
CA ILE A 416 -4.49 3.46 -8.50
C ILE A 416 -4.09 2.43 -7.41
N ARG A 417 -3.17 1.53 -7.73
CA ARG A 417 -2.52 0.62 -6.79
C ARG A 417 -1.02 0.60 -7.04
N LEU A 418 -0.25 0.61 -5.95
CA LEU A 418 1.20 0.66 -5.95
C LEU A 418 1.79 -0.42 -5.05
N ALA A 419 2.89 -1.00 -5.50
CA ALA A 419 3.75 -1.83 -4.66
C ALA A 419 5.22 -1.49 -4.92
N LEU A 420 6.04 -1.47 -3.87
CA LEU A 420 7.49 -1.30 -3.93
C LEU A 420 8.19 -2.55 -3.41
N SER A 421 9.28 -2.94 -4.06
CA SER A 421 10.20 -3.92 -3.49
C SER A 421 10.82 -3.39 -2.18
N ARG A 422 11.31 -4.28 -1.34
CA ARG A 422 11.87 -3.96 -0.02
C ARG A 422 12.99 -2.91 -0.07
N ASP A 423 13.85 -2.95 -1.10
CA ASP A 423 14.92 -1.99 -1.33
C ASP A 423 14.48 -0.73 -2.10
N GLY A 424 13.21 -0.64 -2.47
CA GLY A 424 12.63 0.45 -3.24
C GLY A 424 13.18 0.56 -4.67
N SER A 425 13.73 -0.52 -5.25
CA SER A 425 14.31 -0.50 -6.60
C SER A 425 13.35 -0.99 -7.69
N VAL A 426 12.26 -1.66 -7.30
CA VAL A 426 11.19 -2.12 -8.21
C VAL A 426 9.87 -1.50 -7.76
N LEU A 427 9.17 -0.87 -8.70
CA LEU A 427 7.83 -0.29 -8.52
C LEU A 427 6.87 -1.01 -9.46
N ALA A 428 5.76 -1.51 -8.93
CA ALA A 428 4.63 -1.96 -9.72
C ALA A 428 3.46 -0.98 -9.56
N ALA A 429 2.80 -0.65 -10.67
CA ALA A 429 1.67 0.27 -10.73
C ALA A 429 0.53 -0.35 -11.53
N GLY A 430 -0.65 -0.44 -10.92
CA GLY A 430 -1.87 -0.91 -11.55
C GLY A 430 -2.54 0.17 -12.38
N ALA A 431 -3.22 -0.24 -13.45
CA ALA A 431 -4.01 0.60 -14.33
C ALA A 431 -5.24 -0.19 -14.82
N PRO A 432 -6.27 -0.35 -13.96
CA PRO A 432 -7.44 -1.20 -14.29
C PRO A 432 -8.28 -0.65 -15.46
N GLY A 433 -8.29 0.65 -15.69
CA GLY A 433 -9.00 1.27 -16.83
C GLY A 433 -8.28 1.10 -18.17
N GLN A 434 -7.04 0.59 -18.18
CA GLN A 434 -6.28 0.43 -19.42
C GLN A 434 -6.95 -0.57 -20.37
N SER A 435 -7.22 -0.13 -21.61
CA SER A 435 -7.82 -0.97 -22.65
C SER A 435 -6.74 -1.65 -23.49
N GLY A 436 -6.92 -2.94 -23.81
CA GLY A 436 -5.96 -3.65 -24.66
C GLY A 436 -6.22 -5.14 -24.79
N ALA A 437 -6.13 -5.67 -26.01
CA ALA A 437 -6.34 -7.10 -26.32
C ALA A 437 -5.10 -7.98 -26.08
N GLY A 438 -3.99 -7.42 -25.62
CA GLY A 438 -2.77 -8.18 -25.33
C GLY A 438 -2.93 -9.12 -24.13
N GLN A 439 -2.11 -10.17 -24.07
CA GLN A 439 -2.10 -11.17 -23.00
C GLN A 439 -0.66 -11.43 -22.53
N GLY A 440 -0.48 -11.67 -21.24
CA GLY A 440 0.81 -12.02 -20.63
C GLY A 440 1.79 -10.84 -20.53
N VAL A 441 3.05 -11.04 -20.88
CA VAL A 441 4.13 -10.07 -20.65
C VAL A 441 4.53 -9.36 -21.94
N ASN A 442 4.58 -8.03 -21.88
CA ASN A 442 4.95 -7.14 -22.99
C ASN A 442 4.20 -7.44 -24.32
N PRO A 443 2.86 -7.64 -24.28
CA PRO A 443 2.10 -7.81 -25.50
C PRO A 443 2.10 -6.50 -26.31
N TYR A 444 1.61 -6.58 -27.57
CA TYR A 444 1.48 -5.40 -28.44
C TYR A 444 0.54 -4.36 -27.80
N PRO A 445 1.01 -3.15 -27.52
CA PRO A 445 0.29 -2.21 -26.65
C PRO A 445 -0.76 -1.33 -27.37
N HIS A 446 -0.90 -1.45 -28.69
CA HIS A 446 -1.72 -0.54 -29.49
C HIS A 446 -3.04 -1.16 -29.97
N ASP A 447 -3.35 -2.37 -29.56
CA ASP A 447 -4.67 -2.96 -29.79
C ASP A 447 -5.59 -2.62 -28.60
N LEU A 448 -6.43 -1.62 -28.75
CA LEU A 448 -7.31 -1.09 -27.71
C LEU A 448 -8.74 -1.66 -27.81
N THR A 449 -8.91 -2.80 -28.47
CA THR A 449 -10.25 -3.36 -28.77
C THR A 449 -10.91 -4.04 -27.58
N VAL A 450 -10.17 -4.36 -26.51
CA VAL A 450 -10.71 -4.95 -25.27
C VAL A 450 -10.74 -3.86 -24.19
N HIS A 451 -11.94 -3.34 -23.93
CA HIS A 451 -12.14 -2.20 -23.02
C HIS A 451 -11.86 -2.58 -21.57
N GLU A 452 -11.19 -1.67 -20.82
CA GLU A 452 -10.94 -1.81 -19.38
C GLU A 452 -10.48 -3.22 -18.94
N SER A 453 -9.73 -3.90 -19.81
CA SER A 453 -9.17 -5.22 -19.47
C SER A 453 -8.06 -5.13 -18.43
N GLY A 454 -7.55 -3.92 -18.19
CA GLY A 454 -6.60 -3.60 -17.14
C GLY A 454 -5.15 -3.97 -17.46
N ALA A 455 -4.22 -3.42 -16.70
CA ALA A 455 -2.79 -3.70 -16.83
C ALA A 455 -2.02 -3.45 -15.53
N VAL A 456 -0.82 -4.05 -15.43
CA VAL A 456 0.18 -3.69 -14.43
C VAL A 456 1.49 -3.32 -15.12
N TYR A 457 2.09 -2.21 -14.70
CA TYR A 457 3.37 -1.74 -15.21
C TYR A 457 4.45 -1.91 -14.14
N VAL A 458 5.60 -2.43 -14.56
CA VAL A 458 6.75 -2.61 -13.68
C VAL A 458 7.87 -1.67 -14.09
N PHE A 459 8.39 -0.92 -13.12
CA PHE A 459 9.50 -0.01 -13.29
C PHE A 459 10.67 -0.45 -12.41
N THR A 460 11.88 -0.24 -12.89
CA THR A 460 13.10 -0.55 -12.13
C THR A 460 14.01 0.66 -12.03
N ARG A 461 14.68 0.81 -10.87
CA ARG A 461 15.67 1.84 -10.63
C ARG A 461 17.08 1.28 -10.72
N THR A 462 17.92 1.88 -11.59
CA THR A 462 19.34 1.54 -11.75
C THR A 462 20.19 2.79 -11.67
N ALA A 463 21.18 2.80 -10.78
CA ALA A 463 22.04 3.95 -10.59
C ALA A 463 21.26 5.27 -10.37
N GLY A 464 20.14 5.18 -9.61
CA GLY A 464 19.27 6.30 -9.30
C GLY A 464 18.29 6.71 -10.41
N LYS A 465 18.29 6.03 -11.56
CA LYS A 465 17.38 6.33 -12.68
C LYS A 465 16.31 5.26 -12.81
N TRP A 466 15.06 5.70 -12.93
CA TRP A 466 13.91 4.84 -13.19
C TRP A 466 13.76 4.56 -14.69
N SER A 467 13.30 3.38 -15.03
CA SER A 467 12.93 2.98 -16.38
C SER A 467 11.79 1.97 -16.33
N GLN A 468 10.88 2.00 -17.30
CA GLN A 468 9.88 0.96 -17.43
C GLN A 468 10.54 -0.36 -17.85
N HIS A 469 10.20 -1.43 -17.15
CA HIS A 469 10.79 -2.76 -17.33
C HIS A 469 9.81 -3.73 -17.99
N ALA A 470 8.53 -3.72 -17.56
CA ALA A 470 7.52 -4.61 -18.12
C ALA A 470 6.14 -3.94 -18.18
N TYR A 471 5.32 -4.46 -19.09
CA TYR A 471 3.89 -4.23 -19.23
C TYR A 471 3.20 -5.59 -19.17
N LEU A 472 2.30 -5.78 -18.21
CA LEU A 472 1.69 -7.06 -17.88
C LEU A 472 0.18 -6.98 -18.11
N LYS A 473 -0.36 -8.04 -18.69
CA LYS A 473 -1.80 -8.27 -18.89
C LYS A 473 -2.17 -9.64 -18.33
N ALA A 474 -3.40 -9.83 -17.91
CA ALA A 474 -3.92 -11.16 -17.57
C ALA A 474 -3.81 -12.10 -18.79
N PRO A 475 -3.47 -13.39 -18.60
CA PRO A 475 -3.35 -14.33 -19.71
C PRO A 475 -4.68 -14.63 -20.43
N ASN A 476 -5.81 -14.42 -19.73
CA ASN A 476 -7.18 -14.60 -20.22
C ASN A 476 -7.93 -13.27 -20.38
N SER A 477 -7.23 -12.16 -20.55
CA SER A 477 -7.73 -10.79 -20.55
C SER A 477 -9.02 -10.61 -21.38
N GLU A 478 -10.10 -10.18 -20.74
CA GLU A 478 -11.42 -9.90 -21.34
C GLU A 478 -11.89 -8.47 -21.04
N GLU A 479 -13.01 -8.04 -21.63
CA GLU A 479 -13.57 -6.71 -21.39
C GLU A 479 -14.04 -6.58 -19.94
N TYR A 480 -13.66 -5.48 -19.30
CA TYR A 480 -14.00 -5.13 -17.92
C TYR A 480 -13.39 -6.03 -16.83
N ASP A 481 -12.43 -6.88 -17.17
CA ASP A 481 -11.67 -7.67 -16.19
C ASP A 481 -10.92 -6.81 -15.18
N GLN A 482 -10.50 -5.61 -15.58
CA GLN A 482 -9.84 -4.62 -14.73
C GLN A 482 -8.59 -5.15 -14.02
N PHE A 483 -7.75 -5.91 -14.74
CA PHE A 483 -6.47 -6.40 -14.19
C PHE A 483 -5.59 -5.25 -13.69
N GLY A 484 -5.05 -5.38 -12.49
CA GLY A 484 -4.29 -4.33 -11.81
C GLY A 484 -5.12 -3.52 -10.79
N GLY A 485 -6.38 -3.92 -10.53
CA GLY A 485 -7.17 -3.40 -9.42
C GLY A 485 -6.54 -3.65 -8.05
N GLY A 486 -5.77 -4.74 -7.89
CA GLY A 486 -4.87 -4.99 -6.77
C GLY A 486 -3.48 -5.34 -7.28
N VAL A 487 -2.42 -4.91 -6.58
CA VAL A 487 -1.02 -5.20 -6.93
C VAL A 487 -0.20 -5.41 -5.66
N ALA A 488 0.59 -6.48 -5.61
CA ALA A 488 1.58 -6.70 -4.56
C ALA A 488 2.87 -7.31 -5.11
N LEU A 489 4.00 -7.03 -4.45
CA LEU A 489 5.34 -7.51 -4.80
C LEU A 489 5.97 -8.27 -3.64
N SER A 490 6.76 -9.30 -3.95
CA SER A 490 7.72 -9.86 -3.00
C SER A 490 8.80 -8.83 -2.62
N GLY A 491 9.46 -9.04 -1.50
CA GLY A 491 10.47 -8.11 -0.99
C GLY A 491 11.66 -7.90 -1.94
N ASP A 492 12.01 -8.90 -2.74
CA ASP A 492 13.05 -8.81 -3.78
C ASP A 492 12.53 -8.27 -5.12
N GLY A 493 11.21 -8.02 -5.24
CA GLY A 493 10.56 -7.60 -6.47
C GLY A 493 10.51 -8.70 -7.55
N ALA A 494 10.76 -9.97 -7.19
CA ALA A 494 10.87 -11.09 -8.11
C ALA A 494 9.53 -11.75 -8.44
N THR A 495 8.59 -11.65 -7.53
CA THR A 495 7.23 -12.17 -7.69
C THR A 495 6.26 -11.01 -7.59
N LEU A 496 5.38 -10.90 -8.58
CA LEU A 496 4.28 -9.95 -8.62
C LEU A 496 2.97 -10.71 -8.60
N VAL A 497 2.02 -10.26 -7.82
CA VAL A 497 0.63 -10.69 -7.92
C VAL A 497 -0.25 -9.50 -8.28
N GLY A 498 -1.11 -9.68 -9.28
CA GLY A 498 -2.14 -8.74 -9.66
C GLY A 498 -3.52 -9.37 -9.56
N SER A 499 -4.53 -8.61 -9.19
CA SER A 499 -5.92 -9.05 -9.23
C SER A 499 -6.65 -8.53 -10.45
N SER A 500 -7.66 -9.27 -10.87
CA SER A 500 -8.63 -8.95 -11.91
C SER A 500 -10.01 -9.15 -11.28
N ASN A 501 -10.65 -8.06 -10.92
CA ASN A 501 -11.88 -8.11 -10.11
C ASN A 501 -13.14 -8.40 -10.92
N GLY A 502 -13.15 -8.01 -12.19
CA GLY A 502 -14.23 -8.32 -13.13
C GLY A 502 -14.07 -9.69 -13.80
N GLU A 503 -13.08 -10.51 -13.43
CA GLU A 503 -12.89 -11.84 -14.01
C GLU A 503 -14.01 -12.79 -13.60
N ASP A 504 -14.59 -13.50 -14.58
CA ASP A 504 -15.87 -14.23 -14.50
C ASP A 504 -15.74 -15.72 -14.15
N GLY A 505 -14.59 -16.18 -13.66
CA GLY A 505 -14.31 -17.60 -13.46
C GLY A 505 -15.08 -18.26 -12.33
N GLY A 506 -15.80 -19.36 -12.61
CA GLY A 506 -16.47 -20.19 -11.62
C GLY A 506 -15.59 -21.27 -10.98
N SER A 507 -14.34 -21.40 -11.42
CA SER A 507 -13.38 -22.36 -10.87
C SER A 507 -13.07 -22.08 -9.40
N LYS A 508 -12.75 -23.13 -8.63
CA LYS A 508 -12.45 -23.03 -7.20
C LYS A 508 -11.01 -23.44 -6.90
N GLY A 509 -10.34 -22.66 -6.04
CA GLY A 509 -8.99 -22.94 -5.56
C GLY A 509 -7.88 -22.61 -6.55
N ALA A 510 -6.64 -22.96 -6.19
CA ALA A 510 -5.49 -22.75 -7.05
C ALA A 510 -5.52 -23.72 -8.26
N ALA A 511 -5.14 -23.22 -9.45
CA ALA A 511 -5.13 -23.97 -10.71
C ALA A 511 -6.53 -24.28 -11.28
N GLY A 512 -7.50 -23.41 -11.13
CA GLY A 512 -8.77 -23.47 -11.84
C GLY A 512 -8.61 -23.26 -13.35
N ASP A 513 -9.70 -23.51 -14.10
CA ASP A 513 -9.74 -23.20 -15.52
C ASP A 513 -9.96 -21.68 -15.71
N GLN A 514 -8.96 -20.99 -16.22
CA GLN A 514 -9.00 -19.54 -16.47
C GLN A 514 -9.90 -19.15 -17.67
N HIS A 515 -10.48 -20.10 -18.38
CA HIS A 515 -11.42 -19.89 -19.50
C HIS A 515 -12.87 -20.23 -19.11
N ASP A 516 -13.08 -20.53 -17.82
CA ASP A 516 -14.43 -20.75 -17.27
C ASP A 516 -15.03 -19.38 -16.89
N ASN A 517 -15.97 -18.89 -17.69
CA ASN A 517 -16.68 -17.61 -17.46
C ASN A 517 -18.10 -17.85 -16.91
N SER A 518 -18.23 -18.82 -16.01
CA SER A 518 -19.56 -19.23 -15.51
C SER A 518 -20.04 -18.43 -14.29
N LEU A 519 -19.21 -17.53 -13.71
CA LEU A 519 -19.52 -16.80 -12.48
C LEU A 519 -19.06 -15.35 -12.59
N ARG A 520 -20.01 -14.47 -12.89
CA ARG A 520 -19.79 -13.05 -13.17
C ARG A 520 -19.08 -12.33 -12.02
N ASP A 521 -18.08 -11.50 -12.37
CA ASP A 521 -17.37 -10.61 -11.45
C ASP A 521 -16.89 -11.32 -10.17
N SER A 522 -16.55 -12.60 -10.23
CA SER A 522 -16.08 -13.34 -9.05
C SER A 522 -14.66 -13.00 -8.65
N GLY A 523 -13.88 -12.46 -9.60
CA GLY A 523 -12.50 -12.01 -9.45
C GLY A 523 -11.46 -13.14 -9.39
N ALA A 524 -10.22 -12.82 -9.78
CA ALA A 524 -9.09 -13.75 -9.77
C ALA A 524 -7.75 -13.07 -9.45
N LEU A 525 -6.73 -13.88 -9.16
CA LEU A 525 -5.35 -13.44 -8.98
C LEU A 525 -4.45 -14.08 -10.03
N PHE A 526 -3.47 -13.31 -10.49
CA PHE A 526 -2.44 -13.76 -11.42
C PHE A 526 -1.05 -13.52 -10.81
N VAL A 527 -0.26 -14.58 -10.69
CA VAL A 527 1.10 -14.52 -10.12
C VAL A 527 2.12 -14.62 -11.25
N PHE A 528 2.92 -13.57 -11.37
CA PHE A 528 4.01 -13.41 -12.33
C PHE A 528 5.36 -13.63 -11.66
#